data_2e3dc5e1e5f440ef53e550bbc2bc5ed1
#
_entry.id   2e3dc5e1e5f440ef53e550bbc2bc5ed1
#
_cell.length_a   1.000
_cell.length_b   1.000
_cell.length_c   1.000
_cell.angle_alpha   90.00
_cell.angle_beta   90.00
_cell.angle_gamma   90.00
#
_symmetry.space_group_name_H-M   'P 1'
#
loop_
_entity.id
_entity.type
_entity.pdbx_description
1 polymer ?
#
loop_
_entity_poly.entity_id
_entity_poly.type
_entity_poly.pdbx_seq_one_letter_code
_entity_poly.pdbx_strand_id
1 'polypeptide(L)'
;AMVVACEDFVATHPDHRGRIGFLITSDEEGDAVNGTVKVMQYLQQQGEHIDWCVVGEPSSSTRLGDTIKNGRRGSLGATLTVRGIQGHIAYPQLADNPIHRALPALQALAEEVWDRGNGFFPATSMQISNINGGTGATNVIPGSLQLQFNFRFSPEVTEQDLRRRTAAILDAHGLDYDLQWSLSGQPFLT
;
A
#
# COMPACT_ATOMS: atom_id res chain seq x y z
N ALA A 1 6.52 -20.63 -21.62
CA ALA A 1 7.93 -20.82 -21.22
C ALA A 1 8.01 -21.79 -20.03
N MET A 2 7.36 -21.55 -18.88
CA MET A 2 7.45 -22.39 -17.67
C MET A 2 7.03 -23.85 -17.91
N VAL A 3 5.90 -24.11 -18.58
CA VAL A 3 5.46 -25.49 -18.89
C VAL A 3 6.51 -26.24 -19.69
N VAL A 4 7.01 -25.66 -20.78
CA VAL A 4 8.06 -26.29 -21.62
C VAL A 4 9.32 -26.55 -20.82
N ALA A 5 9.76 -25.60 -19.99
CA ALA A 5 10.94 -25.80 -19.13
C ALA A 5 10.74 -26.96 -18.14
N CYS A 6 9.53 -27.11 -17.59
CA CYS A 6 9.21 -28.24 -16.71
C CYS A 6 9.10 -29.57 -17.47
N GLU A 7 8.56 -29.58 -18.69
CA GLU A 7 8.55 -30.76 -19.56
C GLU A 7 9.97 -31.24 -19.87
N ASP A 8 10.85 -30.33 -20.26
CA ASP A 8 12.26 -30.64 -20.54
C ASP A 8 13.00 -31.13 -19.26
N PHE A 9 12.72 -30.49 -18.11
CA PHE A 9 13.31 -30.90 -16.85
C PHE A 9 12.89 -32.31 -16.45
N VAL A 10 11.60 -32.62 -16.48
CA VAL A 10 11.08 -33.94 -16.10
C VAL A 10 11.59 -35.01 -17.07
N ALA A 11 11.66 -34.71 -18.37
CA ALA A 11 12.20 -35.62 -19.36
C ALA A 11 13.69 -35.96 -19.14
N THR A 12 14.48 -34.96 -18.70
CA THR A 12 15.91 -35.12 -18.47
C THR A 12 16.28 -35.60 -17.06
N HIS A 13 15.34 -35.42 -16.09
CA HIS A 13 15.54 -35.80 -14.69
C HIS A 13 14.33 -36.61 -14.19
N PRO A 14 14.10 -37.83 -14.72
CA PRO A 14 12.91 -38.63 -14.39
C PRO A 14 12.84 -39.02 -12.90
N ASP A 15 13.98 -39.11 -12.24
CA ASP A 15 14.11 -39.49 -10.81
C ASP A 15 14.19 -38.25 -9.88
N HIS A 16 13.80 -37.06 -10.34
CA HIS A 16 13.82 -35.87 -9.50
C HIS A 16 12.98 -36.03 -8.23
N ARG A 17 13.44 -35.47 -7.13
CA ARG A 17 12.70 -35.47 -5.85
C ARG A 17 11.73 -34.29 -5.80
N GLY A 18 10.59 -34.50 -5.10
CA GLY A 18 9.60 -33.46 -4.90
C GLY A 18 8.54 -33.40 -6.01
N ARG A 19 7.77 -32.33 -6.00
CA ARG A 19 6.64 -32.10 -6.93
C ARG A 19 6.76 -30.71 -7.53
N ILE A 20 6.39 -30.59 -8.80
CA ILE A 20 6.28 -29.32 -9.50
C ILE A 20 4.77 -29.06 -9.69
N GLY A 21 4.29 -27.97 -9.16
CA GLY A 21 2.88 -27.55 -9.29
C GLY A 21 2.75 -26.23 -10.04
N PHE A 22 1.69 -26.11 -10.83
CA PHE A 22 1.31 -24.85 -11.46
C PHE A 22 0.05 -24.32 -10.77
N LEU A 23 0.15 -23.11 -10.22
CA LEU A 23 -0.99 -22.37 -9.72
C LEU A 23 -1.40 -21.36 -10.78
N ILE A 24 -2.58 -21.57 -11.38
CA ILE A 24 -3.13 -20.70 -12.42
C ILE A 24 -4.40 -20.09 -11.87
N THR A 25 -4.45 -18.76 -11.81
CA THR A 25 -5.58 -18.00 -11.28
C THR A 25 -6.16 -17.09 -12.35
N SER A 26 -7.46 -16.78 -12.24
CA SER A 26 -8.19 -15.92 -13.18
C SER A 26 -8.52 -14.53 -12.62
N ASP A 27 -8.18 -14.25 -11.36
CA ASP A 27 -8.55 -13.03 -10.62
C ASP A 27 -7.31 -12.28 -10.08
N GLU A 28 -6.12 -12.48 -10.68
CA GLU A 28 -4.89 -11.87 -10.21
C GLU A 28 -4.84 -10.37 -10.51
N GLU A 29 -5.30 -9.96 -11.70
CA GLU A 29 -5.35 -8.57 -12.17
C GLU A 29 -6.61 -7.82 -11.72
N GLY A 30 -7.53 -8.50 -11.04
CA GLY A 30 -8.77 -7.94 -10.52
C GLY A 30 -8.72 -7.66 -9.02
N ASP A 31 -9.83 -7.93 -8.34
CA ASP A 31 -9.95 -7.75 -6.87
C ASP A 31 -9.12 -8.76 -6.07
N ALA A 32 -8.60 -9.80 -6.72
CA ALA A 32 -7.76 -10.88 -6.16
C ALA A 32 -8.39 -11.61 -4.96
N VAL A 33 -9.73 -11.57 -4.83
CA VAL A 33 -10.47 -12.16 -3.70
C VAL A 33 -10.56 -13.69 -3.85
N ASN A 34 -10.77 -14.17 -5.08
CA ASN A 34 -10.98 -15.58 -5.40
C ASN A 34 -9.77 -16.25 -6.09
N GLY A 35 -8.62 -15.61 -6.05
CA GLY A 35 -7.38 -16.07 -6.67
C GLY A 35 -6.47 -16.87 -5.71
N THR A 36 -5.20 -16.51 -5.70
CA THR A 36 -4.11 -17.18 -4.97
C THR A 36 -4.43 -17.42 -3.49
N VAL A 37 -5.07 -16.45 -2.80
CA VAL A 37 -5.39 -16.57 -1.37
C VAL A 37 -6.28 -17.78 -1.08
N LYS A 38 -7.30 -18.02 -1.93
CA LYS A 38 -8.21 -19.16 -1.77
C LYS A 38 -7.53 -20.49 -2.03
N VAL A 39 -6.67 -20.53 -3.02
CA VAL A 39 -5.89 -21.75 -3.34
C VAL A 39 -4.92 -22.05 -2.20
N MET A 40 -4.23 -21.05 -1.67
CA MET A 40 -3.32 -21.23 -0.53
C MET A 40 -4.04 -21.71 0.73
N GLN A 41 -5.22 -21.18 1.04
CA GLN A 41 -6.06 -21.66 2.13
C GLN A 41 -6.47 -23.14 1.94
N TYR A 42 -6.84 -23.52 0.72
CA TYR A 42 -7.17 -24.90 0.40
C TYR A 42 -5.96 -25.83 0.56
N LEU A 43 -4.81 -25.48 0.00
CA LEU A 43 -3.58 -26.28 0.12
C LEU A 43 -3.16 -26.47 1.58
N GLN A 44 -3.25 -25.41 2.38
CA GLN A 44 -2.96 -25.46 3.81
C GLN A 44 -3.91 -26.44 4.57
N GLN A 45 -5.22 -26.43 4.23
CA GLN A 45 -6.20 -27.37 4.78
C GLN A 45 -5.92 -28.82 4.40
N GLN A 46 -5.31 -29.05 3.22
CA GLN A 46 -4.87 -30.37 2.76
C GLN A 46 -3.52 -30.80 3.36
N GLY A 47 -2.88 -29.96 4.17
CA GLY A 47 -1.56 -30.23 4.72
C GLY A 47 -0.43 -30.17 3.69
N GLU A 48 -0.67 -29.52 2.53
CA GLU A 48 0.35 -29.33 1.51
C GLU A 48 1.32 -28.23 1.91
N HIS A 49 2.61 -28.53 1.80
CA HIS A 49 3.70 -27.59 2.04
C HIS A 49 4.37 -27.20 0.73
N ILE A 50 4.59 -25.91 0.56
CA ILE A 50 5.29 -25.35 -0.60
C ILE A 50 6.62 -24.82 -0.11
N ASP A 51 7.72 -25.41 -0.60
CA ASP A 51 9.07 -25.01 -0.23
C ASP A 51 9.54 -23.78 -1.03
N TRP A 52 9.16 -23.72 -2.31
CA TRP A 52 9.59 -22.69 -3.26
C TRP A 52 8.45 -22.21 -4.13
N CYS A 53 8.47 -20.93 -4.46
CA CYS A 53 7.50 -20.33 -5.39
C CYS A 53 8.23 -19.43 -6.39
N VAL A 54 7.93 -19.62 -7.67
CA VAL A 54 8.38 -18.72 -8.75
C VAL A 54 7.16 -18.06 -9.37
N VAL A 55 7.10 -16.72 -9.30
CA VAL A 55 6.05 -15.91 -9.92
C VAL A 55 6.54 -15.44 -11.28
N GLY A 56 5.79 -15.73 -12.33
CA GLY A 56 6.14 -15.49 -13.73
C GLY A 56 5.89 -14.07 -14.23
N GLU A 57 6.08 -13.07 -13.38
CA GLU A 57 5.93 -11.67 -13.76
C GLU A 57 7.19 -11.10 -14.42
N PRO A 58 7.06 -10.18 -15.41
CA PRO A 58 8.20 -9.55 -16.05
C PRO A 58 8.96 -8.66 -15.06
N SER A 59 10.24 -8.94 -14.87
CA SER A 59 11.10 -8.21 -13.94
C SER A 59 12.40 -7.71 -14.57
N SER A 60 12.78 -8.24 -15.72
CA SER A 60 13.99 -7.85 -16.44
C SER A 60 13.96 -6.37 -16.86
N SER A 61 15.08 -5.67 -16.75
CA SER A 61 15.18 -4.23 -17.05
C SER A 61 15.89 -3.93 -18.38
N THR A 62 17.05 -4.51 -18.60
CA THR A 62 17.88 -4.26 -19.82
C THR A 62 18.12 -5.53 -20.62
N ARG A 63 18.19 -6.65 -19.96
CA ARG A 63 18.50 -7.96 -20.54
C ARG A 63 17.63 -9.03 -19.91
N LEU A 64 17.17 -9.99 -20.69
CA LEU A 64 16.34 -11.09 -20.18
C LEU A 64 17.07 -11.81 -19.03
N GLY A 65 16.39 -11.92 -17.88
CA GLY A 65 16.89 -12.60 -16.69
C GLY A 65 17.93 -11.80 -15.86
N ASP A 66 18.10 -10.50 -16.12
CA ASP A 66 19.03 -9.64 -15.37
C ASP A 66 18.51 -9.21 -13.99
N THR A 67 17.23 -9.36 -13.74
CA THR A 67 16.59 -8.90 -12.49
C THR A 67 15.59 -9.92 -11.98
N ILE A 68 15.75 -10.32 -10.72
CA ILE A 68 14.80 -11.15 -9.97
C ILE A 68 14.33 -10.32 -8.77
N LYS A 69 13.01 -10.22 -8.58
CA LYS A 69 12.42 -9.60 -7.39
C LYS A 69 12.28 -10.64 -6.30
N ASN A 70 12.99 -10.46 -5.19
CA ASN A 70 12.96 -11.34 -4.03
C ASN A 70 12.12 -10.75 -2.86
N GLY A 71 11.33 -9.72 -3.14
CA GLY A 71 10.49 -9.10 -2.13
C GLY A 71 9.66 -7.96 -2.71
N ARG A 72 8.77 -7.43 -1.91
CA ARG A 72 7.88 -6.33 -2.26
C ARG A 72 7.65 -5.39 -1.09
N ARG A 73 7.63 -4.09 -1.36
CA ARG A 73 7.14 -3.11 -0.38
C ARG A 73 5.63 -3.26 -0.19
N GLY A 74 5.15 -3.00 1.01
CA GLY A 74 3.73 -2.89 1.29
C GLY A 74 3.12 -1.63 0.69
N SER A 75 1.80 -1.63 0.60
CA SER A 75 0.99 -0.49 0.16
C SER A 75 -0.18 -0.30 1.10
N LEU A 76 -0.19 0.85 1.79
CA LEU A 76 -1.23 1.26 2.72
C LEU A 76 -1.77 2.62 2.31
N GLY A 77 -3.01 2.65 1.85
CA GLY A 77 -3.74 3.88 1.49
C GLY A 77 -4.55 4.41 2.66
N ALA A 78 -4.83 5.71 2.63
CA ALA A 78 -5.77 6.33 3.55
C ALA A 78 -6.56 7.45 2.87
N THR A 79 -7.80 7.62 3.32
CA THR A 79 -8.62 8.80 3.07
C THR A 79 -8.79 9.54 4.40
N LEU A 80 -8.29 10.76 4.46
CA LEU A 80 -8.42 11.65 5.60
C LEU A 80 -9.47 12.72 5.29
N THR A 81 -10.44 12.88 6.17
CA THR A 81 -11.41 13.97 6.13
C THR A 81 -11.24 14.84 7.38
N VAL A 82 -10.82 16.09 7.20
CA VAL A 82 -10.73 17.08 8.29
C VAL A 82 -12.01 17.88 8.32
N ARG A 83 -12.64 17.96 9.50
CA ARG A 83 -13.88 18.69 9.71
C ARG A 83 -13.60 20.14 10.10
N GLY A 84 -14.43 21.04 9.59
CA GLY A 84 -14.43 22.44 9.91
C GLY A 84 -15.85 22.98 10.02
N ILE A 85 -15.98 24.29 10.01
CA ILE A 85 -17.28 25.00 10.02
C ILE A 85 -17.33 25.91 8.82
N GLN A 86 -18.26 25.65 7.90
CA GLN A 86 -18.45 26.47 6.71
C GLN A 86 -18.90 27.87 7.08
N GLY A 87 -18.39 28.87 6.35
CA GLY A 87 -18.80 30.26 6.55
C GLY A 87 -18.36 31.18 5.43
N HIS A 88 -18.76 32.43 5.51
CA HIS A 88 -18.36 33.48 4.60
C HIS A 88 -16.96 34.01 4.99
N ILE A 89 -16.05 34.18 4.03
CA ILE A 89 -14.67 34.62 4.31
C ILE A 89 -14.58 35.99 4.99
N ALA A 90 -15.58 36.84 4.84
CA ALA A 90 -15.64 38.14 5.54
C ALA A 90 -15.93 38.03 7.04
N TYR A 91 -16.39 36.87 7.51
CA TYR A 91 -16.74 36.61 8.92
C TYR A 91 -16.02 35.35 9.43
N PRO A 92 -14.68 35.31 9.39
CA PRO A 92 -13.91 34.10 9.71
C PRO A 92 -14.12 33.64 11.17
N GLN A 93 -14.50 34.54 12.07
CA GLN A 93 -14.81 34.24 13.48
C GLN A 93 -16.07 33.37 13.66
N LEU A 94 -16.91 33.21 12.63
CA LEU A 94 -18.09 32.35 12.61
C LEU A 94 -17.88 31.03 11.89
N ALA A 95 -16.65 30.79 11.44
CA ALA A 95 -16.27 29.61 10.68
C ALA A 95 -15.01 28.94 11.28
N ASP A 96 -14.73 27.72 10.84
CA ASP A 96 -13.47 27.04 11.14
C ASP A 96 -12.94 26.45 9.83
N ASN A 97 -11.82 26.99 9.35
CA ASN A 97 -11.27 26.63 8.06
C ASN A 97 -10.43 25.34 8.16
N PRO A 98 -10.94 24.18 7.68
CA PRO A 98 -10.24 22.91 7.76
C PRO A 98 -8.97 22.88 6.91
N ILE A 99 -8.90 23.70 5.85
CA ILE A 99 -7.69 23.81 5.02
C ILE A 99 -6.55 24.41 5.85
N HIS A 100 -6.81 25.57 6.50
CA HIS A 100 -5.78 26.25 7.31
C HIS A 100 -5.32 25.39 8.51
N ARG A 101 -6.26 24.68 9.15
CA ARG A 101 -5.96 23.80 10.28
C ARG A 101 -5.16 22.59 9.88
N ALA A 102 -5.41 22.03 8.68
CA ALA A 102 -4.72 20.86 8.21
C ALA A 102 -3.27 21.13 7.78
N LEU A 103 -2.94 22.32 7.27
CA LEU A 103 -1.63 22.61 6.68
C LEU A 103 -0.44 22.21 7.56
N PRO A 104 -0.37 22.56 8.87
CA PRO A 104 0.76 22.18 9.72
C PRO A 104 0.88 20.65 9.88
N ALA A 105 -0.25 19.96 10.03
CA ALA A 105 -0.26 18.51 10.17
C ALA A 105 0.14 17.80 8.87
N LEU A 106 -0.28 18.32 7.71
CA LEU A 106 0.10 17.79 6.42
C LEU A 106 1.59 17.98 6.14
N GLN A 107 2.14 19.13 6.54
CA GLN A 107 3.59 19.36 6.49
C GLN A 107 4.33 18.35 7.37
N ALA A 108 3.91 18.16 8.62
CA ALA A 108 4.52 17.21 9.54
C ALA A 108 4.46 15.78 9.00
N LEU A 109 3.33 15.36 8.39
CA LEU A 109 3.19 14.06 7.74
C LEU A 109 4.15 13.91 6.55
N ALA A 110 4.31 14.96 5.74
CA ALA A 110 5.17 14.94 4.55
C ALA A 110 6.67 14.90 4.89
N GLU A 111 7.06 15.49 6.02
CA GLU A 111 8.45 15.57 6.50
C GLU A 111 8.82 14.40 7.42
N GLU A 112 7.85 13.60 7.88
CA GLU A 112 8.09 12.49 8.78
C GLU A 112 9.02 11.44 8.18
N VAL A 113 10.04 11.05 8.92
CA VAL A 113 10.95 9.96 8.57
C VAL A 113 10.36 8.65 9.09
N TRP A 114 9.67 7.94 8.23
CA TRP A 114 8.95 6.70 8.59
C TRP A 114 9.90 5.56 8.94
N ASP A 115 10.97 5.36 8.15
CA ASP A 115 12.14 4.52 8.39
C ASP A 115 13.30 4.99 7.50
N ARG A 116 14.40 4.26 7.49
CA ARG A 116 15.59 4.58 6.68
C ARG A 116 15.85 3.55 5.58
N GLY A 117 14.95 2.58 5.40
CA GLY A 117 15.17 1.45 4.51
C GLY A 117 16.25 0.50 5.01
N ASN A 118 16.63 -0.42 4.15
CA ASN A 118 17.69 -1.40 4.41
C ASN A 118 18.45 -1.75 3.11
N GLY A 119 19.28 -2.78 3.12
CA GLY A 119 20.04 -3.21 1.94
C GLY A 119 19.20 -3.72 0.76
N PHE A 120 17.90 -3.99 0.98
CA PHE A 120 16.97 -4.52 -0.04
C PHE A 120 15.89 -3.51 -0.44
N PHE A 121 15.48 -2.64 0.48
CA PHE A 121 14.36 -1.72 0.27
C PHE A 121 14.76 -0.27 0.56
N PRO A 122 14.33 0.67 -0.29
CA PRO A 122 14.41 2.08 0.04
C PRO A 122 13.54 2.39 1.27
N ALA A 123 13.78 3.54 1.88
CA ALA A 123 12.97 4.04 2.99
C ALA A 123 11.48 4.07 2.63
N THR A 124 10.65 3.84 3.63
CA THR A 124 9.19 4.04 3.51
C THR A 124 8.89 5.47 3.12
N SER A 125 8.03 5.63 2.14
CA SER A 125 7.58 6.92 1.64
C SER A 125 6.07 7.08 1.77
N MET A 126 5.64 8.30 2.07
CA MET A 126 4.25 8.71 2.06
C MET A 126 4.06 9.79 0.98
N GLN A 127 3.00 9.67 0.19
CA GLN A 127 2.65 10.68 -0.82
C GLN A 127 1.15 11.00 -0.73
N ILE A 128 0.85 12.29 -0.66
CA ILE A 128 -0.53 12.78 -0.82
C ILE A 128 -0.82 12.81 -2.33
N SER A 129 -1.84 12.07 -2.74
CA SER A 129 -2.21 11.94 -4.15
C SER A 129 -3.38 12.83 -4.57
N ASN A 130 -4.27 13.14 -3.64
CA ASN A 130 -5.44 13.97 -3.90
C ASN A 130 -5.74 14.88 -2.71
N ILE A 131 -6.16 16.11 -3.01
CA ILE A 131 -6.70 17.06 -2.03
C ILE A 131 -7.94 17.70 -2.64
N ASN A 132 -9.06 17.62 -1.93
CA ASN A 132 -10.33 18.19 -2.32
C ASN A 132 -10.90 19.01 -1.16
N GLY A 133 -11.19 20.28 -1.41
CA GLY A 133 -11.80 21.18 -0.43
C GLY A 133 -12.44 22.36 -1.13
N GLY A 134 -13.48 22.90 -0.50
CA GLY A 134 -14.21 24.05 -1.03
C GLY A 134 -15.32 23.69 -2.00
N THR A 135 -16.15 24.69 -2.26
CA THR A 135 -17.34 24.61 -3.13
C THR A 135 -17.10 25.21 -4.52
N GLY A 136 -15.88 25.70 -4.78
CA GLY A 136 -15.56 26.48 -5.97
C GLY A 136 -15.89 27.98 -5.85
N ALA A 137 -16.65 28.39 -4.83
CA ALA A 137 -16.93 29.81 -4.58
C ALA A 137 -15.75 30.48 -3.86
N THR A 138 -15.32 31.64 -4.33
CA THR A 138 -14.14 32.35 -3.80
C THR A 138 -14.37 33.02 -2.44
N ASN A 139 -15.63 33.14 -2.02
CA ASN A 139 -16.03 33.82 -0.77
C ASN A 139 -16.57 32.85 0.30
N VAL A 140 -16.36 31.53 0.15
CA VAL A 140 -16.83 30.51 1.08
C VAL A 140 -15.66 29.76 1.71
N ILE A 141 -15.59 29.73 3.03
CA ILE A 141 -14.76 28.83 3.81
C ILE A 141 -15.41 27.45 3.78
N PRO A 142 -14.73 26.36 3.36
CA PRO A 142 -15.35 25.04 3.31
C PRO A 142 -15.64 24.46 4.71
N GLY A 143 -16.61 23.56 4.79
CA GLY A 143 -16.92 22.82 6.01
C GLY A 143 -16.10 21.54 6.19
N SER A 144 -15.37 21.11 5.15
CA SER A 144 -14.48 19.95 5.22
C SER A 144 -13.36 20.04 4.20
N LEU A 145 -12.28 19.34 4.49
CA LEU A 145 -11.17 19.06 3.58
C LEU A 145 -10.98 17.55 3.51
N GLN A 146 -10.98 16.98 2.32
CA GLN A 146 -10.69 15.57 2.10
C GLN A 146 -9.38 15.42 1.33
N LEU A 147 -8.56 14.47 1.74
CA LEU A 147 -7.36 14.10 1.01
C LEU A 147 -7.13 12.59 1.02
N GLN A 148 -6.40 12.12 0.02
CA GLN A 148 -5.95 10.74 -0.09
C GLN A 148 -4.43 10.71 -0.11
N PHE A 149 -3.86 9.78 0.63
CA PHE A 149 -2.44 9.52 0.62
C PHE A 149 -2.14 8.02 0.66
N ASN A 150 -0.93 7.65 0.27
CA ASN A 150 -0.50 6.26 0.24
C ASN A 150 0.93 6.13 0.76
N PHE A 151 1.15 5.08 1.55
CA PHE A 151 2.46 4.61 1.95
C PHE A 151 2.94 3.50 1.01
N ARG A 152 4.20 3.61 0.58
CA ARG A 152 4.97 2.47 0.09
C ARG A 152 5.99 2.13 1.15
N PHE A 153 5.72 1.07 1.94
CA PHE A 153 6.47 0.81 3.15
C PHE A 153 7.33 -0.46 3.07
N SER A 154 8.50 -0.35 3.69
CA SER A 154 9.47 -1.43 3.81
C SER A 154 9.09 -2.38 4.95
N PRO A 155 9.71 -3.58 5.06
CA PRO A 155 9.52 -4.45 6.23
C PRO A 155 10.07 -3.88 7.55
N GLU A 156 10.76 -2.72 7.52
CA GLU A 156 11.31 -2.05 8.72
C GLU A 156 10.23 -1.39 9.58
N VAL A 157 9.05 -1.17 9.03
CA VAL A 157 7.92 -0.56 9.73
C VAL A 157 6.65 -1.36 9.48
N THR A 158 5.84 -1.52 10.51
CA THR A 158 4.56 -2.24 10.39
C THR A 158 3.42 -1.31 9.98
N GLU A 159 2.36 -1.89 9.43
CA GLU A 159 1.11 -1.19 9.15
C GLU A 159 0.57 -0.49 10.42
N GLN A 160 0.61 -1.18 11.57
CA GLN A 160 0.15 -0.64 12.84
C GLN A 160 0.97 0.58 13.27
N ASP A 161 2.29 0.57 13.06
CA ASP A 161 3.15 1.72 13.36
C ASP A 161 2.83 2.91 12.48
N LEU A 162 2.60 2.69 11.19
CA LEU A 162 2.20 3.76 10.26
C LEU A 162 0.87 4.38 10.69
N ARG A 163 -0.13 3.56 11.02
CA ARG A 163 -1.44 4.03 11.50
C ARG A 163 -1.30 4.83 12.80
N ARG A 164 -0.60 4.29 13.77
CA ARG A 164 -0.38 4.92 15.09
C ARG A 164 0.35 6.25 14.96
N ARG A 165 1.45 6.29 14.18
CA ARG A 165 2.26 7.51 14.01
C ARG A 165 1.51 8.58 13.24
N THR A 166 0.75 8.20 12.21
CA THR A 166 -0.13 9.12 11.47
C THR A 166 -1.16 9.75 12.41
N ALA A 167 -1.88 8.93 13.19
CA ALA A 167 -2.85 9.43 14.14
C ALA A 167 -2.21 10.37 15.18
N ALA A 168 -1.05 10.00 15.73
CA ALA A 168 -0.34 10.83 16.69
C ALA A 168 0.04 12.21 16.13
N ILE A 169 0.44 12.29 14.85
CA ILE A 169 0.73 13.58 14.20
C ILE A 169 -0.55 14.41 14.06
N LEU A 170 -1.66 13.80 13.59
CA LEU A 170 -2.93 14.51 13.44
C LEU A 170 -3.48 15.01 14.78
N ASP A 171 -3.43 14.17 15.81
CA ASP A 171 -3.87 14.48 17.18
C ASP A 171 -3.03 15.61 17.81
N ALA A 172 -1.72 15.59 17.60
CA ALA A 172 -0.82 16.63 18.12
C ALA A 172 -1.13 18.03 17.54
N HIS A 173 -1.78 18.09 16.36
CA HIS A 173 -2.23 19.32 15.74
C HIS A 173 -3.70 19.67 16.07
N GLY A 174 -4.34 18.88 16.93
CA GLY A 174 -5.72 19.15 17.41
C GLY A 174 -6.78 19.13 16.31
N LEU A 175 -6.61 18.29 15.29
CA LEU A 175 -7.56 18.19 14.20
C LEU A 175 -8.81 17.38 14.62
N ASP A 176 -9.97 17.82 14.19
CA ASP A 176 -11.18 16.99 14.16
C ASP A 176 -11.24 16.28 12.81
N TYR A 177 -11.05 14.98 12.81
CA TYR A 177 -10.90 14.22 11.58
C TYR A 177 -11.55 12.83 11.60
N ASP A 178 -11.79 12.30 10.41
CA ASP A 178 -12.03 10.88 10.14
C ASP A 178 -10.92 10.33 9.26
N LEU A 179 -10.45 9.12 9.57
CA LEU A 179 -9.33 8.50 8.87
C LEU A 179 -9.69 7.05 8.51
N GLN A 180 -9.89 6.81 7.22
CA GLN A 180 -10.22 5.49 6.68
C GLN A 180 -9.02 4.89 5.98
N TRP A 181 -8.67 3.65 6.36
CA TRP A 181 -7.50 2.95 5.86
C TRP A 181 -7.86 1.85 4.86
N SER A 182 -7.00 1.68 3.85
CA SER A 182 -7.09 0.61 2.86
C SER A 182 -5.71 -0.03 2.67
N LEU A 183 -5.55 -1.26 3.15
CA LEU A 183 -4.33 -2.04 2.94
C LEU A 183 -4.46 -2.82 1.63
N SER A 184 -3.58 -2.53 0.67
CA SER A 184 -3.51 -3.26 -0.60
C SER A 184 -2.53 -4.43 -0.55
N GLY A 185 -1.56 -4.41 0.36
CA GLY A 185 -0.62 -5.51 0.52
C GLY A 185 0.44 -5.26 1.59
N GLN A 186 0.84 -6.34 2.25
CA GLN A 186 1.93 -6.34 3.21
C GLN A 186 3.29 -6.37 2.49
N PRO A 187 4.36 -5.83 3.10
CA PRO A 187 5.71 -6.01 2.60
C PRO A 187 6.18 -7.42 2.89
N PHE A 188 7.08 -7.94 2.05
CA PHE A 188 7.78 -9.18 2.33
C PHE A 188 9.17 -9.17 1.70
N LEU A 189 10.07 -9.96 2.26
CA LEU A 189 11.37 -10.33 1.71
C LEU A 189 11.46 -11.85 1.77
N THR A 190 11.89 -12.47 0.69
CA THR A 190 12.08 -13.93 0.57
C THR A 190 13.45 -14.33 1.09
#